data_cf2c1901a4488977c02a3aaf5a57e859
#
_entry.id   cf2c1901a4488977c02a3aaf5a57e859
#
_cell.length_a   1.000
_cell.length_b   1.000
_cell.length_c   1.000
_cell.angle_alpha   90.00
_cell.angle_beta   90.00
_cell.angle_gamma   90.00
#
_symmetry.space_group_name_H-M   'P 1'
#
loop_
_entity.id
_entity.type
_entity.pdbx_description
1 polymer ?
#
loop_
_entity_poly.entity_id
_entity_poly.type
_entity_poly.pdbx_seq_one_letter_code
_entity_poly.pdbx_strand_id
1 'polypeptide(L)'
;KPVSEFETSDRIFAACAGAAIYRREFLEKTGLFDEEHFAYLEDTDIGYRARLLGYENWYEPSAKVYHVGSGTSGSRYNLFKIRYSSRNNIYLIYKNMPVLQILLNLPAFILGFSAKLVFFASKGYGKEYLAGIKNGFFICRKPENRAKKIRFEWKRLGTYFVIEWELFINVFRRFLERA
;
A
#
# COMPACT_ATOMS: atom_id res chain seq x y z
N LYS A 1 9.58 5.63 -15.77
CA LYS A 1 9.19 7.04 -15.86
C LYS A 1 10.40 7.84 -16.34
N PRO A 2 10.25 8.80 -17.26
CA PRO A 2 11.34 9.68 -17.66
C PRO A 2 11.84 10.49 -16.46
N VAL A 3 13.13 10.81 -16.43
CA VAL A 3 13.77 11.53 -15.31
C VAL A 3 13.08 12.87 -15.05
N SER A 4 12.58 13.53 -16.09
CA SER A 4 11.85 14.80 -16.00
C SER A 4 10.58 14.78 -15.12
N GLU A 5 9.93 13.61 -14.97
CA GLU A 5 8.77 13.47 -14.08
C GLU A 5 9.11 13.58 -12.58
N PHE A 6 10.41 13.46 -12.24
CA PHE A 6 10.88 13.56 -10.86
C PHE A 6 11.51 14.92 -10.53
N GLU A 7 11.44 15.89 -11.43
CA GLU A 7 12.01 17.23 -11.25
C GLU A 7 11.00 18.26 -10.71
N THR A 8 9.73 17.90 -10.66
CA THR A 8 8.66 18.77 -10.15
C THR A 8 7.97 18.16 -8.95
N SER A 9 7.58 19.00 -7.99
CA SER A 9 6.74 18.59 -6.87
C SER A 9 5.39 18.09 -7.40
N ASP A 10 4.92 16.96 -6.90
CA ASP A 10 3.65 16.36 -7.31
C ASP A 10 2.94 15.69 -6.13
N ARG A 11 1.63 15.56 -6.25
CA ARG A 11 0.84 14.79 -5.30
C ARG A 11 1.06 13.30 -5.51
N ILE A 12 1.30 12.61 -4.42
CA ILE A 12 1.48 11.16 -4.42
C ILE A 12 0.46 10.49 -3.50
N PHE A 13 0.21 9.21 -3.70
CA PHE A 13 -0.71 8.48 -2.84
C PHE A 13 -0.15 8.30 -1.42
N ALA A 14 1.10 7.92 -1.30
CA ALA A 14 1.80 7.72 -0.04
C ALA A 14 3.29 8.06 -0.20
N ALA A 15 3.89 8.64 0.83
CA ALA A 15 5.33 8.87 0.87
C ALA A 15 6.04 7.58 1.29
N CYS A 16 7.21 7.29 0.68
CA CYS A 16 8.04 6.16 1.08
C CYS A 16 8.65 6.44 2.46
N ALA A 17 8.40 5.57 3.44
CA ALA A 17 8.84 5.76 4.82
C ALA A 17 10.36 5.86 4.99
N GLY A 18 11.14 5.35 4.02
CA GLY A 18 12.61 5.50 4.02
C GLY A 18 13.09 6.95 3.82
N ALA A 19 12.21 7.87 3.36
CA ALA A 19 12.51 9.28 3.14
C ALA A 19 11.23 10.12 3.21
N ALA A 20 10.59 10.16 4.37
CA ALA A 20 9.34 10.88 4.57
C ALA A 20 9.35 11.73 5.84
N ILE A 21 8.69 12.87 5.78
CA ILE A 21 8.43 13.75 6.93
C ILE A 21 6.91 13.84 7.10
N TYR A 22 6.45 13.64 8.32
CA TYR A 22 5.03 13.72 8.67
C TYR A 22 4.79 14.86 9.64
N ARG A 23 3.71 15.62 9.43
CA ARG A 23 3.29 16.63 10.39
C ARG A 23 2.84 15.96 11.69
N ARG A 24 3.25 16.51 12.82
CA ARG A 24 2.90 15.98 14.14
C ARG A 24 1.37 15.91 14.34
N GLU A 25 0.66 16.99 14.00
CA GLU A 25 -0.82 17.07 14.11
C GLU A 25 -1.53 15.98 13.29
N PHE A 26 -0.93 15.59 12.15
CA PHE A 26 -1.44 14.48 11.34
C PHE A 26 -1.29 13.16 12.10
N LEU A 27 -0.11 12.88 12.66
CA LEU A 27 0.14 11.65 13.41
C LEU A 27 -0.72 11.56 14.67
N GLU A 28 -0.99 12.68 15.33
CA GLU A 28 -1.90 12.74 16.50
C GLU A 28 -3.34 12.38 16.11
N LYS A 29 -3.79 12.73 14.90
CA LYS A 29 -5.15 12.40 14.41
C LYS A 29 -5.27 11.00 13.80
N THR A 30 -4.24 10.54 13.08
CA THR A 30 -4.27 9.26 12.37
C THR A 30 -3.77 8.09 13.20
N GLY A 31 -3.01 8.37 14.27
CA GLY A 31 -2.14 7.41 14.93
C GLY A 31 -0.83 7.21 14.17
N LEU A 32 0.11 6.56 14.81
CA LEU A 32 1.43 6.23 14.26
C LEU A 32 1.37 5.11 13.23
N PHE A 33 2.55 4.61 12.82
CA PHE A 33 2.65 3.40 12.01
C PHE A 33 2.04 2.21 12.74
N ASP A 34 1.31 1.39 12.00
CA ASP A 34 0.71 0.19 12.56
C ASP A 34 1.74 -0.93 12.68
N GLU A 35 2.09 -1.29 13.90
CA GLU A 35 3.11 -2.30 14.22
C GLU A 35 2.79 -3.69 13.65
N GLU A 36 1.49 -4.01 13.38
CA GLU A 36 1.14 -5.28 12.73
C GLU A 36 1.75 -5.40 11.33
N HIS A 37 2.01 -4.29 10.63
CA HIS A 37 2.72 -4.35 9.34
C HIS A 37 4.15 -4.81 9.51
N PHE A 38 4.83 -4.42 10.58
CA PHE A 38 6.23 -4.66 10.88
C PHE A 38 7.18 -4.12 9.79
N ALA A 39 7.04 -4.57 8.56
CA ALA A 39 7.81 -4.13 7.40
C ALA A 39 6.98 -4.31 6.13
N TYR A 40 7.11 -3.37 5.19
CA TYR A 40 6.40 -3.26 3.91
C TYR A 40 4.92 -2.88 4.05
N LEU A 41 4.52 -1.87 3.29
CA LEU A 41 3.18 -1.29 3.20
C LEU A 41 2.71 -0.52 4.46
N GLU A 42 3.55 -0.35 5.49
CA GLU A 42 3.28 0.54 6.62
C GLU A 42 3.17 2.00 6.17
N ASP A 43 3.97 2.38 5.17
CA ASP A 43 3.95 3.69 4.53
C ASP A 43 2.70 3.88 3.66
N THR A 44 2.29 2.86 2.95
CA THR A 44 1.05 2.87 2.18
C THR A 44 -0.17 2.94 3.10
N ASP A 45 -0.15 2.24 4.24
CA ASP A 45 -1.20 2.30 5.25
C ASP A 45 -1.39 3.72 5.80
N ILE A 46 -0.31 4.35 6.25
CA ILE A 46 -0.39 5.70 6.78
C ILE A 46 -0.76 6.73 5.71
N GLY A 47 -0.27 6.55 4.47
CA GLY A 47 -0.65 7.37 3.32
C GLY A 47 -2.14 7.26 2.98
N TYR A 48 -2.70 6.05 3.04
CA TYR A 48 -4.14 5.83 2.84
C TYR A 48 -4.95 6.54 3.92
N ARG A 49 -4.57 6.41 5.20
CA ARG A 49 -5.21 7.11 6.31
C ARG A 49 -5.14 8.62 6.16
N ALA A 50 -4.00 9.15 5.69
CA ALA A 50 -3.84 10.57 5.39
C ALA A 50 -4.89 11.03 4.37
N ARG A 51 -5.00 10.33 3.26
CA ARG A 51 -5.97 10.64 2.20
C ARG A 51 -7.41 10.62 2.73
N LEU A 52 -7.79 9.62 3.51
CA LEU A 52 -9.12 9.51 4.11
C LEU A 52 -9.46 10.68 5.04
N LEU A 53 -8.47 11.27 5.70
CA LEU A 53 -8.64 12.42 6.58
C LEU A 53 -8.52 13.77 5.84
N GLY A 54 -8.35 13.75 4.51
CA GLY A 54 -8.23 14.97 3.70
C GLY A 54 -6.84 15.58 3.72
N TYR A 55 -5.82 14.87 4.21
CA TYR A 55 -4.43 15.29 4.08
C TYR A 55 -3.89 14.87 2.72
N GLU A 56 -2.89 15.61 2.25
CA GLU A 56 -2.19 15.36 1.00
C GLU A 56 -0.78 14.86 1.28
N ASN A 57 -0.33 13.92 0.45
CA ASN A 57 1.06 13.49 0.41
C ASN A 57 1.71 14.13 -0.82
N TRP A 58 2.88 14.71 -0.63
CA TRP A 58 3.62 15.42 -1.68
C TRP A 58 5.00 14.80 -1.88
N TYR A 59 5.40 14.72 -3.13
CA TYR A 59 6.78 14.44 -3.53
C TYR A 59 7.53 15.77 -3.67
N GLU A 60 8.70 15.87 -3.04
CA GLU A 60 9.58 17.04 -3.08
C GLU A 60 10.92 16.69 -3.74
N PRO A 61 11.17 17.12 -4.99
CA PRO A 61 12.35 16.73 -5.75
C PRO A 61 13.65 17.29 -5.20
N SER A 62 13.61 18.39 -4.44
CA SER A 62 14.80 18.98 -3.81
C SER A 62 15.31 18.15 -2.62
N ALA A 63 14.43 17.34 -2.00
CA ALA A 63 14.74 16.46 -0.88
C ALA A 63 15.39 15.15 -1.39
N LYS A 64 16.67 15.19 -1.65
CA LYS A 64 17.42 14.05 -2.19
C LYS A 64 17.97 13.15 -1.09
N VAL A 65 17.65 11.86 -1.17
CA VAL A 65 18.12 10.83 -0.24
C VAL A 65 18.79 9.70 -1.01
N TYR A 66 19.95 9.28 -0.56
CA TYR A 66 20.66 8.11 -1.08
C TYR A 66 20.19 6.87 -0.32
N HIS A 67 19.46 5.99 -1.01
CA HIS A 67 18.92 4.78 -0.42
C HIS A 67 19.68 3.53 -0.89
N VAL A 68 20.26 2.79 0.07
CA VAL A 68 20.87 1.48 -0.22
C VAL A 68 19.78 0.44 -0.31
N GLY A 69 19.28 0.20 -1.52
CA GLY A 69 18.22 -0.77 -1.77
C GLY A 69 18.58 -2.17 -1.28
N SER A 70 17.65 -2.81 -0.55
CA SER A 70 17.82 -4.16 -0.01
C SER A 70 19.00 -4.32 0.99
N GLY A 71 19.52 -3.25 1.55
CA GLY A 71 20.64 -3.28 2.51
C GLY A 71 20.39 -4.18 3.72
N THR A 72 19.16 -4.18 4.25
CA THR A 72 18.75 -5.04 5.38
C THR A 72 18.31 -6.43 4.94
N SER A 73 17.73 -6.59 3.76
CA SER A 73 17.11 -7.85 3.29
C SER A 73 17.97 -8.64 2.31
N GLY A 74 19.15 -8.13 1.93
CA GLY A 74 20.18 -8.78 1.13
C GLY A 74 19.86 -8.93 -0.36
N SER A 75 18.65 -9.31 -0.75
CA SER A 75 18.27 -9.53 -2.15
C SER A 75 16.94 -8.91 -2.51
N ARG A 76 16.75 -8.65 -3.81
CA ARG A 76 15.49 -8.12 -4.36
C ARG A 76 14.31 -9.05 -4.09
N TYR A 77 14.53 -10.37 -4.14
CA TYR A 77 13.54 -11.41 -3.84
C TYR A 77 14.07 -12.30 -2.73
N ASN A 78 13.44 -12.29 -1.57
CA ASN A 78 13.73 -13.17 -0.46
C ASN A 78 12.43 -13.58 0.24
N LEU A 79 12.49 -14.65 1.04
CA LEU A 79 11.33 -15.23 1.72
C LEU A 79 10.63 -14.24 2.65
N PHE A 80 11.41 -13.47 3.39
CA PHE A 80 10.89 -12.45 4.31
C PHE A 80 10.06 -11.41 3.57
N LYS A 81 10.63 -10.79 2.52
CA LYS A 81 9.96 -9.76 1.73
C LYS A 81 8.68 -10.27 1.08
N ILE A 82 8.73 -11.47 0.49
CA ILE A 82 7.58 -12.07 -0.19
C ILE A 82 6.46 -12.37 0.80
N ARG A 83 6.77 -12.99 1.94
CA ARG A 83 5.79 -13.31 2.99
C ARG A 83 5.15 -12.07 3.57
N TYR A 84 5.96 -11.09 4.00
CA TYR A 84 5.44 -9.87 4.62
C TYR A 84 4.66 -9.00 3.64
N SER A 85 5.16 -8.78 2.42
CA SER A 85 4.45 -7.96 1.45
C SER A 85 3.12 -8.59 1.00
N SER A 86 3.04 -9.92 0.82
CA SER A 86 1.78 -10.58 0.48
C SER A 86 0.79 -10.57 1.64
N ARG A 87 1.26 -10.82 2.87
CA ARG A 87 0.47 -10.71 4.11
C ARG A 87 -0.12 -9.30 4.27
N ASN A 88 0.75 -8.31 4.17
CA ASN A 88 0.38 -6.93 4.42
C ASN A 88 -0.51 -6.33 3.33
N ASN A 89 -0.44 -6.83 2.08
CA ASN A 89 -1.42 -6.44 1.06
C ASN A 89 -2.85 -6.81 1.47
N ILE A 90 -3.07 -8.01 2.00
CA ILE A 90 -4.40 -8.43 2.49
C ILE A 90 -4.83 -7.56 3.67
N TYR A 91 -3.92 -7.34 4.63
CA TYR A 91 -4.21 -6.56 5.82
C TYR A 91 -4.50 -5.08 5.49
N LEU A 92 -3.72 -4.47 4.59
CA LEU A 92 -3.92 -3.11 4.12
C LEU A 92 -5.32 -2.92 3.51
N ILE A 93 -5.72 -3.83 2.61
CA ILE A 93 -7.05 -3.81 1.97
C ILE A 93 -8.13 -3.95 3.04
N TYR A 94 -8.01 -4.95 3.92
CA TYR A 94 -8.99 -5.20 4.99
C TYR A 94 -9.15 -4.00 5.91
N LYS A 95 -8.05 -3.41 6.35
CA LYS A 95 -8.03 -2.33 7.35
C LYS A 95 -8.58 -1.01 6.81
N ASN A 96 -8.15 -0.63 5.61
CA ASN A 96 -8.34 0.73 5.10
C ASN A 96 -9.52 0.87 4.13
N MET A 97 -9.87 -0.18 3.39
CA MET A 97 -10.91 -0.06 2.37
C MET A 97 -12.29 -0.43 2.92
N PRO A 98 -13.32 0.42 2.68
CA PRO A 98 -14.71 0.06 2.92
C PRO A 98 -15.12 -1.18 2.11
N VAL A 99 -16.09 -1.94 2.63
CA VAL A 99 -16.55 -3.19 1.98
C VAL A 99 -16.98 -2.96 0.53
N LEU A 100 -17.72 -1.89 0.25
CA LEU A 100 -18.15 -1.55 -1.11
C LEU A 100 -16.95 -1.35 -2.04
N GLN A 101 -15.91 -0.63 -1.59
CA GLN A 101 -14.70 -0.42 -2.38
C GLN A 101 -13.94 -1.74 -2.62
N ILE A 102 -13.90 -2.64 -1.62
CA ILE A 102 -13.32 -3.98 -1.81
C ILE A 102 -14.08 -4.75 -2.88
N LEU A 103 -15.43 -4.71 -2.86
CA LEU A 103 -16.26 -5.40 -3.85
C LEU A 103 -16.09 -4.85 -5.25
N LEU A 104 -16.03 -3.53 -5.41
CA LEU A 104 -15.79 -2.87 -6.71
C LEU A 104 -14.43 -3.26 -7.30
N ASN A 105 -13.41 -3.35 -6.47
CA ASN A 105 -12.05 -3.69 -6.89
C ASN A 105 -11.77 -5.21 -6.89
N LEU A 106 -12.73 -6.05 -6.51
CA LEU A 106 -12.52 -7.49 -6.38
C LEU A 106 -11.96 -8.15 -7.65
N PRO A 107 -12.47 -7.87 -8.87
CA PRO A 107 -11.90 -8.43 -10.09
C PRO A 107 -10.43 -8.04 -10.29
N ALA A 108 -10.07 -6.78 -10.04
CA ALA A 108 -8.70 -6.30 -10.15
C ALA A 108 -7.78 -6.93 -9.07
N PHE A 109 -8.29 -7.14 -7.87
CA PHE A 109 -7.55 -7.86 -6.82
C PHE A 109 -7.31 -9.31 -7.19
N ILE A 110 -8.32 -10.03 -7.66
CA ILE A 110 -8.18 -11.43 -8.10
C ILE A 110 -7.12 -11.51 -9.20
N LEU A 111 -7.22 -10.66 -10.23
CA LEU A 111 -6.26 -10.63 -11.32
C LEU A 111 -4.85 -10.30 -10.82
N GLY A 112 -4.69 -9.28 -9.99
CA GLY A 112 -3.39 -8.84 -9.46
C GLY A 112 -2.74 -9.87 -8.54
N PHE A 113 -3.50 -10.51 -7.64
CA PHE A 113 -2.99 -11.58 -6.78
C PHE A 113 -2.64 -12.83 -7.59
N SER A 114 -3.44 -13.20 -8.58
CA SER A 114 -3.16 -14.34 -9.47
C SER A 114 -1.91 -14.09 -10.32
N ALA A 115 -1.75 -12.92 -10.92
CA ALA A 115 -0.56 -12.56 -11.68
C ALA A 115 0.71 -12.60 -10.79
N LYS A 116 0.63 -12.10 -9.57
CA LYS A 116 1.74 -12.18 -8.60
C LYS A 116 2.03 -13.64 -8.20
N LEU A 117 1.00 -14.46 -8.03
CA LEU A 117 1.18 -15.88 -7.72
C LEU A 117 1.93 -16.60 -8.85
N VAL A 118 1.52 -16.42 -10.09
CA VAL A 118 2.21 -16.99 -11.27
C VAL A 118 3.65 -16.50 -11.34
N PHE A 119 3.88 -15.19 -11.16
CA PHE A 119 5.22 -14.61 -11.14
C PHE A 119 6.11 -15.20 -10.04
N PHE A 120 5.62 -15.30 -8.81
CA PHE A 120 6.41 -15.85 -7.71
C PHE A 120 6.57 -17.38 -7.83
N ALA A 121 5.58 -18.08 -8.37
CA ALA A 121 5.70 -19.51 -8.66
C ALA A 121 6.79 -19.79 -9.70
N SER A 122 6.88 -18.99 -10.78
CA SER A 122 7.94 -19.11 -11.78
C SER A 122 9.34 -18.82 -11.23
N LYS A 123 9.43 -18.12 -10.08
CA LYS A 123 10.69 -17.87 -9.36
C LYS A 123 10.96 -18.85 -8.21
N GLY A 124 10.12 -19.88 -8.04
CA GLY A 124 10.24 -20.86 -6.95
C GLY A 124 9.65 -20.39 -5.59
N TYR A 125 9.00 -19.23 -5.54
CA TYR A 125 8.46 -18.66 -4.30
C TYR A 125 6.94 -18.74 -4.16
N GLY A 126 6.25 -19.52 -4.98
CA GLY A 126 4.78 -19.60 -4.99
C GLY A 126 4.20 -20.02 -3.64
N LYS A 127 4.81 -21.02 -2.96
CA LYS A 127 4.39 -21.47 -1.63
C LYS A 127 4.49 -20.35 -0.59
N GLU A 128 5.57 -19.58 -0.63
CA GLU A 128 5.82 -18.47 0.30
C GLU A 128 4.83 -17.33 0.11
N TYR A 129 4.51 -17.04 -1.15
CA TYR A 129 3.50 -16.03 -1.48
C TYR A 129 2.12 -16.44 -0.95
N LEU A 130 1.70 -17.70 -1.16
CA LEU A 130 0.43 -18.22 -0.65
C LEU A 130 0.40 -18.27 0.88
N ALA A 131 1.51 -18.64 1.52
CA ALA A 131 1.63 -18.62 2.98
C ALA A 131 1.44 -17.20 3.53
N GLY A 132 2.01 -16.19 2.86
CA GLY A 132 1.80 -14.80 3.21
C GLY A 132 0.33 -14.37 3.05
N ILE A 133 -0.33 -14.69 1.95
CA ILE A 133 -1.77 -14.44 1.73
C ILE A 133 -2.61 -15.06 2.85
N LYS A 134 -2.40 -16.36 3.15
CA LYS A 134 -3.10 -17.07 4.22
C LYS A 134 -2.90 -16.38 5.57
N ASN A 135 -1.67 -16.00 5.88
CA ASN A 135 -1.36 -15.28 7.12
C ASN A 135 -2.03 -13.90 7.16
N GLY A 136 -2.12 -13.20 6.01
CA GLY A 136 -2.87 -11.94 5.90
C GLY A 136 -4.32 -12.09 6.33
N PHE A 137 -5.03 -13.10 5.85
CA PHE A 137 -6.40 -13.39 6.29
C PHE A 137 -6.47 -13.80 7.77
N PHE A 138 -5.46 -14.48 8.29
CA PHE A 138 -5.39 -14.85 9.70
C PHE A 138 -5.26 -13.62 10.60
N ILE A 139 -4.33 -12.71 10.31
CA ILE A 139 -4.12 -11.51 11.12
C ILE A 139 -5.33 -10.55 11.07
N CYS A 140 -6.09 -10.51 9.96
CA CYS A 140 -7.33 -9.73 9.89
C CYS A 140 -8.39 -10.18 10.90
N ARG A 141 -8.32 -11.43 11.40
CA ARG A 141 -9.30 -11.98 12.37
C ARG A 141 -8.95 -11.66 13.81
N LYS A 142 -7.74 -11.22 14.10
CA LYS A 142 -7.32 -10.84 15.45
C LYS A 142 -8.21 -9.69 15.98
N PRO A 143 -8.68 -9.75 17.23
CA PRO A 143 -9.56 -8.69 17.81
C PRO A 143 -8.94 -7.30 17.72
N GLU A 144 -7.64 -7.17 18.03
CA GLU A 144 -6.89 -5.92 17.96
C GLU A 144 -6.86 -5.33 16.54
N ASN A 145 -6.75 -6.16 15.49
CA ASN A 145 -6.73 -5.70 14.11
C ASN A 145 -8.13 -5.39 13.58
N ARG A 146 -9.16 -6.06 14.09
CA ARG A 146 -10.56 -5.69 13.82
C ARG A 146 -10.90 -4.32 14.39
N ALA A 147 -10.39 -3.99 15.56
CA ALA A 147 -10.57 -2.68 16.18
C ALA A 147 -9.92 -1.55 15.37
N LYS A 148 -8.82 -1.83 14.66
CA LYS A 148 -8.10 -0.87 13.81
C LYS A 148 -8.78 -0.65 12.45
N LYS A 149 -9.77 -1.47 12.06
CA LYS A 149 -10.44 -1.33 10.77
C LYS A 149 -11.13 0.03 10.65
N ILE A 150 -10.82 0.77 9.59
CA ILE A 150 -11.45 2.05 9.31
C ILE A 150 -12.92 1.83 8.95
N ARG A 151 -13.79 2.52 9.67
CA ARG A 151 -15.23 2.50 9.40
C ARG A 151 -15.56 3.46 8.29
N PHE A 152 -16.53 3.10 7.46
CA PHE A 152 -17.05 3.97 6.42
C PHE A 152 -17.74 5.20 7.06
N GLU A 153 -17.43 6.38 6.55
CA GLU A 153 -18.03 7.64 6.98
C GLU A 153 -18.64 8.37 5.79
N TRP A 154 -19.94 8.61 5.80
CA TRP A 154 -20.66 9.32 4.76
C TRP A 154 -20.08 10.71 4.43
N LYS A 155 -19.60 11.43 5.45
CA LYS A 155 -18.96 12.75 5.26
C LYS A 155 -17.70 12.70 4.39
N ARG A 156 -17.11 11.51 4.18
CA ARG A 156 -15.90 11.29 3.38
C ARG A 156 -16.20 10.67 2.01
N LEU A 157 -17.46 10.65 1.59
CA LEU A 157 -17.87 10.02 0.35
C LEU A 157 -17.06 10.54 -0.86
N GLY A 158 -16.86 11.86 -0.95
CA GLY A 158 -16.04 12.48 -2.00
C GLY A 158 -14.60 11.95 -2.01
N THR A 159 -14.00 11.76 -0.84
CA THR A 159 -12.64 11.21 -0.72
C THR A 159 -12.56 9.76 -1.21
N TYR A 160 -13.57 8.93 -0.89
CA TYR A 160 -13.63 7.56 -1.40
C TYR A 160 -13.74 7.52 -2.93
N PHE A 161 -14.53 8.42 -3.53
CA PHE A 161 -14.62 8.53 -5.00
C PHE A 161 -13.29 8.95 -5.63
N VAL A 162 -12.58 9.91 -5.02
CA VAL A 162 -11.26 10.35 -5.53
C VAL A 162 -10.26 9.21 -5.46
N ILE A 163 -10.20 8.47 -4.34
CA ILE A 163 -9.31 7.32 -4.18
C ILE A 163 -9.66 6.23 -5.21
N GLU A 164 -10.94 5.94 -5.41
CA GLU A 164 -11.39 4.94 -6.38
C GLU A 164 -11.03 5.33 -7.81
N TRP A 165 -11.21 6.60 -8.16
CA TRP A 165 -10.81 7.14 -9.45
C TRP A 165 -9.29 7.04 -9.67
N GLU A 166 -8.49 7.35 -8.67
CA GLU A 166 -7.03 7.19 -8.73
C GLU A 166 -6.62 5.72 -8.91
N LEU A 167 -7.26 4.80 -8.19
CA LEU A 167 -7.02 3.37 -8.35
C LEU A 167 -7.34 2.91 -9.78
N PHE A 168 -8.48 3.32 -10.33
CA PHE A 168 -8.91 3.01 -11.69
C PHE A 168 -7.92 3.55 -12.72
N ILE A 169 -7.58 4.84 -12.67
CA ILE A 169 -6.62 5.46 -13.61
C ILE A 169 -5.25 4.79 -13.53
N ASN A 170 -4.77 4.45 -12.34
CA ASN A 170 -3.46 3.85 -12.17
C ASN A 170 -3.37 2.43 -12.77
N VAL A 171 -4.47 1.69 -12.84
CA VAL A 171 -4.51 0.42 -13.58
C VAL A 171 -4.22 0.66 -15.07
N PHE A 172 -4.89 1.65 -15.69
CA PHE A 172 -4.71 1.98 -17.11
C PHE A 172 -3.34 2.59 -17.40
N ARG A 173 -2.85 3.52 -16.57
CA ARG A 173 -1.52 4.10 -16.73
C ARG A 173 -0.43 3.04 -16.77
N ARG A 174 -0.51 2.03 -15.91
CA ARG A 174 0.48 0.93 -15.91
C ARG A 174 0.45 0.07 -17.17
N PHE A 175 -0.69 -0.05 -17.82
CA PHE A 175 -0.79 -0.73 -19.11
C PHE A 175 -0.16 0.12 -20.23
N LEU A 176 -0.43 1.41 -20.27
CA LEU A 176 0.10 2.33 -21.26
C LEU A 176 1.62 2.55 -21.14
N GLU A 177 2.17 2.60 -19.93
CA GLU A 177 3.60 2.74 -19.68
C GLU A 177 4.43 1.48 -20.02
N ARG A 178 3.77 0.35 -20.31
CA ARG A 178 4.42 -0.92 -20.69
C ARG A 178 4.23 -1.29 -22.18
N ALA A 179 3.39 -0.57 -22.89
CA ALA A 179 3.18 -0.70 -24.33
C ALA A 179 4.14 0.22 -25.09
#